data_41effd8fe71bf8f2f7c7cccb859a7501
#
_entry.id   41effd8fe71bf8f2f7c7cccb859a7501
#
_cell.length_a   1.000
_cell.length_b   1.000
_cell.length_c   1.000
_cell.angle_alpha   90.00
_cell.angle_beta   90.00
_cell.angle_gamma   90.00
#
_symmetry.space_group_name_H-M   'P 1'
#
loop_
_entity.id
_entity.type
_entity.pdbx_description
1 polymer ?
#
loop_
_entity_poly.entity_id
_entity_poly.type
_entity_poly.pdbx_seq_one_letter_code
_entity_poly.pdbx_strand_id
1 'polypeptide(L)'
;MSTLKVLIIGVLLALGASAGFTSPPTSINLSYDQAKGSLHVEAVHPSFNLEKSYVRLMNVYVNGQQVSTLNYFKQNDYNTFTDDVMLTAQPGDVIKVDLFCSLGGEMAQEMTVGKPSTGE
;
A
#
# COMPACT_ATOMS: atom_id res chain seq x y z
N MET A 1 5.07 -14.69 -35.25
CA MET A 1 3.83 -14.13 -35.06
C MET A 1 3.51 -13.80 -33.64
N SER A 2 2.27 -13.55 -33.34
CA SER A 2 1.88 -13.14 -31.99
C SER A 2 2.26 -14.15 -30.93
N THR A 3 2.21 -15.42 -31.24
CA THR A 3 2.55 -16.46 -30.29
C THR A 3 3.99 -16.35 -29.80
N LEU A 4 4.89 -16.05 -30.70
CA LEU A 4 6.29 -15.93 -30.36
C LEU A 4 6.52 -14.75 -29.41
N LYS A 5 5.84 -13.66 -29.66
CA LYS A 5 5.99 -12.49 -28.83
C LYS A 5 5.55 -12.76 -27.40
N VAL A 6 4.45 -13.46 -27.26
CA VAL A 6 3.93 -13.77 -25.93
C VAL A 6 4.93 -14.62 -25.14
N LEU A 7 5.54 -15.58 -25.83
CA LEU A 7 6.51 -16.44 -25.19
C LEU A 7 7.70 -15.66 -24.67
N ILE A 8 8.20 -14.74 -25.46
CA ILE A 8 9.35 -13.94 -25.07
C ILE A 8 9.03 -13.11 -23.85
N ILE A 9 7.84 -12.52 -23.83
CA ILE A 9 7.42 -11.72 -22.69
C ILE A 9 7.36 -12.55 -21.44
N GLY A 10 6.83 -13.76 -21.54
CA GLY A 10 6.74 -14.63 -20.38
C GLY A 10 8.09 -14.97 -19.80
N VAL A 11 9.05 -15.26 -20.64
CA VAL A 11 10.40 -15.57 -20.18
C VAL A 11 11.01 -14.37 -19.47
N LEU A 12 10.82 -13.21 -20.04
CA LEU A 12 11.37 -11.99 -19.47
C LEU A 12 10.82 -11.73 -18.09
N LEU A 13 9.53 -11.93 -17.90
CA LEU A 13 8.92 -11.73 -16.60
C LEU A 13 9.47 -12.69 -15.56
N ALA A 14 9.69 -13.93 -15.96
CA ALA A 14 10.24 -14.91 -15.04
C ALA A 14 11.63 -14.50 -14.59
N LEU A 15 12.44 -14.03 -15.50
CA LEU A 15 13.77 -13.59 -15.14
C LEU A 15 13.71 -12.38 -14.22
N GLY A 16 12.84 -11.44 -14.51
CA GLY A 16 12.70 -10.29 -13.66
C GLY A 16 12.28 -10.66 -12.26
N ALA A 17 11.35 -11.60 -12.13
CA ALA A 17 10.88 -12.01 -10.83
C ALA A 17 11.98 -12.65 -10.00
N SER A 18 12.90 -13.36 -10.63
CA SER A 18 13.96 -14.06 -9.89
C SER A 18 15.12 -13.16 -9.54
N ALA A 19 15.20 -11.98 -10.10
CA ALA A 19 16.39 -11.16 -9.96
C ALA A 19 16.37 -10.25 -8.73
N GLY A 20 15.25 -10.06 -8.08
CA GLY A 20 15.14 -9.01 -7.11
C GLY A 20 15.06 -9.46 -5.67
N PHE A 21 15.65 -8.65 -4.81
CA PHE A 21 15.41 -8.75 -3.39
C PHE A 21 14.32 -7.73 -3.08
N THR A 22 13.07 -8.13 -3.23
CA THR A 22 11.97 -7.25 -2.89
C THR A 22 11.47 -7.59 -1.50
N SER A 23 10.97 -6.59 -0.83
CA SER A 23 10.49 -6.75 0.53
C SER A 23 9.19 -5.97 0.69
N PRO A 24 8.14 -6.37 -0.02
CA PRO A 24 6.86 -5.69 0.11
C PRO A 24 6.21 -6.00 1.45
N PRO A 25 5.24 -5.21 1.87
CA PRO A 25 4.43 -5.57 3.03
C PRO A 25 3.73 -6.90 2.79
N THR A 26 3.43 -7.62 3.86
CA THR A 26 2.70 -8.87 3.76
C THR A 26 1.20 -8.68 3.98
N SER A 27 0.81 -7.58 4.60
CA SER A 27 -0.59 -7.23 4.75
C SER A 27 -0.72 -5.74 5.03
N ILE A 28 -1.87 -5.18 4.68
CA ILE A 28 -2.21 -3.79 4.98
C ILE A 28 -3.61 -3.79 5.57
N ASN A 29 -3.76 -3.16 6.73
CA ASN A 29 -5.05 -2.94 7.35
C ASN A 29 -5.36 -1.46 7.34
N LEU A 30 -6.56 -1.12 6.88
CA LEU A 30 -7.02 0.25 6.80
C LEU A 30 -8.24 0.42 7.67
N SER A 31 -8.32 1.55 8.37
CA SER A 31 -9.54 1.95 9.06
C SER A 31 -9.69 3.45 8.95
N TYR A 32 -10.92 3.90 8.77
CA TYR A 32 -11.20 5.31 8.58
C TYR A 32 -12.15 5.79 9.66
N ASP A 33 -11.73 6.84 10.36
CA ASP A 33 -12.53 7.49 11.39
C ASP A 33 -13.20 8.71 10.76
N GLN A 34 -14.50 8.60 10.48
CA GLN A 34 -15.21 9.68 9.81
C GLN A 34 -15.32 10.92 10.69
N ALA A 35 -15.43 10.74 12.00
CA ALA A 35 -15.56 11.88 12.90
C ALA A 35 -14.29 12.71 12.91
N LYS A 36 -13.13 12.06 12.84
CA LYS A 36 -11.86 12.77 12.88
C LYS A 36 -11.32 13.09 11.49
N GLY A 37 -11.85 12.46 10.45
CA GLY A 37 -11.28 12.60 9.13
C GLY A 37 -9.87 12.03 9.07
N SER A 38 -9.67 10.86 9.66
CA SER A 38 -8.33 10.28 9.78
C SER A 38 -8.34 8.84 9.29
N LEU A 39 -7.43 8.55 8.37
CA LEU A 39 -7.22 7.19 7.87
C LEU A 39 -6.05 6.59 8.63
N HIS A 40 -6.28 5.48 9.30
CA HIS A 40 -5.21 4.74 9.96
C HIS A 40 -4.73 3.64 9.03
N VAL A 41 -3.44 3.62 8.80
CA VAL A 41 -2.79 2.63 7.93
C VAL A 41 -1.84 1.82 8.78
N GLU A 42 -2.00 0.50 8.74
CA GLU A 42 -1.10 -0.39 9.45
C GLU A 42 -0.70 -1.52 8.51
N ALA A 43 0.59 -1.68 8.30
CA ALA A 43 1.10 -2.70 7.40
C ALA A 43 2.09 -3.58 8.13
N VAL A 44 2.03 -4.88 7.86
CA VAL A 44 3.05 -5.80 8.36
C VAL A 44 4.20 -5.77 7.36
N HIS A 45 5.33 -5.24 7.80
CA HIS A 45 6.51 -5.08 6.96
C HIS A 45 7.75 -5.39 7.79
N PRO A 46 8.13 -6.66 7.90
CA PRO A 46 9.31 -7.03 8.67
C PRO A 46 10.56 -6.34 8.10
N SER A 47 11.37 -5.82 8.99
CA SER A 47 12.57 -5.09 8.60
C SER A 47 13.75 -5.58 9.41
N PHE A 48 14.87 -5.81 8.75
CA PHE A 48 16.10 -6.17 9.42
C PHE A 48 16.93 -4.94 9.80
N ASN A 49 16.60 -3.81 9.22
CA ASN A 49 17.33 -2.56 9.46
C ASN A 49 16.39 -1.41 9.16
N LEU A 50 16.01 -0.66 10.18
CA LEU A 50 14.95 0.33 10.08
C LEU A 50 15.26 1.47 9.12
N GLU A 51 16.55 1.69 8.83
CA GLU A 51 16.97 2.76 7.94
C GLU A 51 17.29 2.28 6.53
N LYS A 52 17.26 0.98 6.30
CA LYS A 52 17.52 0.42 4.98
C LYS A 52 16.31 -0.29 4.40
N SER A 53 15.53 -0.94 5.25
CA SER A 53 14.34 -1.67 4.81
C SER A 53 13.12 -1.05 5.48
N TYR A 54 12.38 -0.26 4.74
CA TYR A 54 11.25 0.50 5.28
C TYR A 54 10.25 0.79 4.18
N VAL A 55 9.03 1.12 4.58
CA VAL A 55 8.05 1.67 3.65
C VAL A 55 8.50 3.09 3.32
N ARG A 56 8.79 3.37 2.06
CA ARG A 56 9.34 4.66 1.66
C ARG A 56 8.31 5.62 1.10
N LEU A 57 7.18 5.12 0.64
CA LEU A 57 6.21 5.95 -0.05
C LEU A 57 4.81 5.39 0.15
N MET A 58 3.88 6.27 0.45
CA MET A 58 2.47 5.93 0.50
C MET A 58 1.72 6.87 -0.43
N ASN A 59 0.96 6.29 -1.35
CA ASN A 59 -0.02 7.05 -2.15
C ASN A 59 -1.40 6.68 -1.68
N VAL A 60 -2.24 7.70 -1.51
CA VAL A 60 -3.62 7.51 -1.06
C VAL A 60 -4.56 8.03 -2.14
N TYR A 61 -5.56 7.23 -2.46
CA TYR A 61 -6.55 7.55 -3.47
C TYR A 61 -7.95 7.48 -2.88
N VAL A 62 -8.81 8.36 -3.35
CA VAL A 62 -10.24 8.28 -3.04
C VAL A 62 -10.98 8.19 -4.38
N ASN A 63 -11.73 7.12 -4.54
CA ASN A 63 -12.47 6.86 -5.78
C ASN A 63 -11.57 6.96 -7.01
N GLY A 64 -10.36 6.42 -6.89
CA GLY A 64 -9.42 6.37 -7.99
C GLY A 64 -8.60 7.63 -8.21
N GLN A 65 -8.85 8.68 -7.46
CA GLN A 65 -8.13 9.93 -7.61
C GLN A 65 -7.13 10.09 -6.47
N GLN A 66 -5.89 10.35 -6.81
CA GLN A 66 -4.84 10.49 -5.82
C GLN A 66 -5.04 11.78 -5.02
N VAL A 67 -5.08 11.64 -3.71
CA VAL A 67 -5.31 12.76 -2.81
C VAL A 67 -4.13 13.04 -1.88
N SER A 68 -3.23 12.10 -1.69
CA SER A 68 -2.06 12.30 -0.84
C SER A 68 -0.90 11.45 -1.30
N THR A 69 0.30 11.98 -1.06
CA THR A 69 1.56 11.27 -1.25
C THR A 69 2.42 11.58 -0.04
N LEU A 70 2.90 10.54 0.63
CA LEU A 70 3.73 10.71 1.81
C LEU A 70 5.02 9.95 1.64
N ASN A 71 6.13 10.60 2.00
CA ASN A 71 7.46 10.00 1.89
C ASN A 71 8.01 9.72 3.27
N TYR A 72 8.67 8.57 3.40
CA TYR A 72 9.28 8.14 4.65
C TYR A 72 10.73 7.79 4.39
N PHE A 73 11.53 7.87 5.44
CA PHE A 73 12.97 7.65 5.32
C PHE A 73 13.48 6.60 6.27
N LYS A 74 12.59 6.05 7.07
CA LYS A 74 12.91 4.95 7.97
C LYS A 74 11.60 4.38 8.48
N GLN A 75 11.70 3.25 9.15
CA GLN A 75 10.58 2.62 9.84
C GLN A 75 10.85 2.70 11.33
N ASN A 76 9.80 2.78 12.14
CA ASN A 76 9.96 2.92 13.58
C ASN A 76 9.85 1.60 14.32
N ASP A 77 9.46 0.55 13.64
CA ASP A 77 9.23 -0.76 14.26
C ASP A 77 9.74 -1.83 13.31
N TYR A 78 10.32 -2.88 13.87
CA TYR A 78 10.91 -3.94 13.04
C TYR A 78 9.88 -4.81 12.34
N ASN A 79 8.62 -4.74 12.74
CA ASN A 79 7.60 -5.62 12.18
C ASN A 79 6.49 -4.88 11.47
N THR A 80 6.22 -3.64 11.83
CA THR A 80 5.05 -2.93 11.30
C THR A 80 5.39 -1.51 10.90
N PHE A 81 4.63 -1.04 9.94
CA PHE A 81 4.59 0.37 9.55
C PHE A 81 3.20 0.89 9.88
N THR A 82 3.13 2.04 10.54
CA THR A 82 1.85 2.68 10.83
C THR A 82 1.92 4.16 10.57
N ASP A 83 0.83 4.73 10.14
CA ASP A 83 0.69 6.17 10.01
C ASP A 83 -0.79 6.53 10.00
N ASP A 84 -1.09 7.74 10.41
CA ASP A 84 -2.42 8.31 10.35
C ASP A 84 -2.41 9.45 9.36
N VAL A 85 -3.34 9.41 8.41
CA VAL A 85 -3.38 10.37 7.31
C VAL A 85 -4.68 11.13 7.39
N MET A 86 -4.59 12.45 7.42
CA MET A 86 -5.81 13.28 7.37
C MET A 86 -6.42 13.16 6.00
N LEU A 87 -7.71 12.88 5.97
CA LEU A 87 -8.39 12.54 4.73
C LEU A 87 -9.88 12.79 4.88
N THR A 88 -10.49 13.42 3.87
CA THR A 88 -11.93 13.61 3.85
C THR A 88 -12.55 12.61 2.92
N ALA A 89 -13.44 11.78 3.45
CA ALA A 89 -14.16 10.79 2.66
C ALA A 89 -15.57 10.60 3.23
N GLN A 90 -16.47 10.18 2.37
CA GLN A 90 -17.89 10.01 2.71
C GLN A 90 -18.24 8.52 2.67
N PRO A 91 -19.34 8.13 3.34
CA PRO A 91 -19.80 6.76 3.21
C PRO A 91 -19.98 6.35 1.75
N GLY A 92 -19.45 5.19 1.41
CA GLY A 92 -19.48 4.69 0.05
C GLY A 92 -18.25 5.00 -0.75
N ASP A 93 -17.42 5.94 -0.32
CA ASP A 93 -16.16 6.21 -1.01
C ASP A 93 -15.21 5.03 -0.87
N VAL A 94 -14.42 4.80 -1.90
CA VAL A 94 -13.40 3.75 -1.88
C VAL A 94 -12.05 4.41 -1.65
N ILE A 95 -11.40 4.04 -0.56
CA ILE A 95 -10.06 4.50 -0.24
C ILE A 95 -9.09 3.40 -0.64
N LYS A 96 -8.05 3.79 -1.38
CA LYS A 96 -6.99 2.86 -1.75
C LYS A 96 -5.67 3.40 -1.25
N VAL A 97 -4.88 2.53 -0.64
CA VAL A 97 -3.54 2.87 -0.18
C VAL A 97 -2.56 1.97 -0.91
N ASP A 98 -1.52 2.57 -1.46
CA ASP A 98 -0.48 1.89 -2.19
C ASP A 98 0.84 2.18 -1.48
N LEU A 99 1.51 1.14 -1.01
CA LEU A 99 2.76 1.28 -0.26
C LEU A 99 3.92 0.74 -1.08
N PHE A 100 5.00 1.51 -1.13
CA PHE A 100 6.22 1.15 -1.85
C PHE A 100 7.35 1.04 -0.85
N CYS A 101 8.17 0.01 -1.00
CA CYS A 101 9.23 -0.27 -0.04
C CYS A 101 10.60 0.09 -0.59
N SER A 102 11.50 0.44 0.32
CA SER A 102 12.83 0.94 -0.03
C SER A 102 13.67 -0.09 -0.78
N LEU A 103 13.46 -1.36 -0.49
CA LEU A 103 14.17 -2.43 -1.18
C LEU A 103 13.41 -2.96 -2.38
N GLY A 104 12.36 -2.26 -2.80
CA GLY A 104 11.54 -2.70 -3.91
C GLY A 104 10.31 -3.44 -3.42
N GLY A 105 9.35 -3.57 -4.32
CA GLY A 105 8.09 -4.21 -3.99
C GLY A 105 7.05 -3.19 -3.55
N GLU A 106 5.81 -3.56 -3.78
CA GLU A 106 4.69 -2.71 -3.38
C GLU A 106 3.50 -3.58 -3.05
N MET A 107 2.57 -3.00 -2.30
CA MET A 107 1.31 -3.65 -2.00
C MET A 107 0.24 -2.58 -1.88
N ALA A 108 -0.95 -2.88 -2.35
CA ALA A 108 -2.08 -1.97 -2.27
C ALA A 108 -3.22 -2.64 -1.54
N GLN A 109 -4.03 -1.83 -0.89
CA GLN A 109 -5.22 -2.29 -0.21
C GLN A 109 -6.32 -1.26 -0.36
N GLU A 110 -7.54 -1.73 -0.51
CA GLU A 110 -8.71 -0.86 -0.60
C GLU A 110 -9.64 -1.09 0.57
N MET A 111 -10.38 -0.05 0.92
CA MET A 111 -11.52 -0.17 1.82
C MET A 111 -12.63 0.73 1.32
N THR A 112 -13.85 0.38 1.62
CA THR A 112 -14.99 1.24 1.35
C THR A 112 -15.42 1.86 2.68
N VAL A 113 -15.58 3.17 2.68
CA VAL A 113 -16.03 3.88 3.89
C VAL A 113 -17.42 3.39 4.23
N GLY A 114 -17.58 2.92 5.45
CA GLY A 114 -18.83 2.31 5.86
C GLY A 114 -19.93 3.30 6.10
N LYS A 115 -21.14 2.81 6.02
CA LYS A 115 -22.28 3.57 6.46
C LYS A 115 -22.41 3.38 7.96
N PRO A 116 -23.10 4.29 8.65
CA PRO A 116 -23.43 4.04 10.05
C PRO A 116 -24.06 2.67 10.18
N SER A 117 -23.78 2.00 11.26
CA SER A 117 -24.21 0.62 11.44
C SER A 117 -25.70 0.49 11.69
N THR A 118 -26.40 1.60 11.85
CA THR A 118 -27.83 1.56 12.05
C THR A 118 -28.51 0.97 10.83
N GLY A 119 -29.48 0.17 11.05
CA GLY A 119 -30.19 -0.45 9.96
C GLY A 119 -29.54 -1.69 9.43
N GLU A 120 -28.50 -2.13 10.03
CA GLU A 120 -27.80 -3.36 9.60
C GLU A 120 -28.36 -4.57 10.28
#